data_520471f0c58733a17d0a70024c524e12
#
_entry.id   520471f0c58733a17d0a70024c524e12
#
_cell.length_a   1.000
_cell.length_b   1.000
_cell.length_c   1.000
_cell.angle_alpha   90.00
_cell.angle_beta   90.00
_cell.angle_gamma   90.00
#
_symmetry.space_group_name_H-M   'P 1'
#
loop_
_entity.id
_entity.type
_entity.pdbx_description
1 polymer ?
#
loop_
_entity_poly.entity_id
_entity_poly.type
_entity_poly.pdbx_seq_one_letter_code
_entity_poly.pdbx_strand_id
1 'polypeptide(L)'
;MRRNLFKHILWILILAECFPLLAIAGSQQKEQRYKIAVCDWMILKRQKIGSFQLVHELNGDGVELDMGGLGKREMFDNKLRKPHFQQLFRETAQKYQLEVSSIAMSGFYGQSFLERANYKDLVQDCLCAMKVMKAKVAFLPLGGIKAGWEKIPALR
;
A
#
# COMPACT_ATOMS: atom_id res chain seq x y z
N MET A 1 -54.59 41.95 -8.19
CA MET A 1 -53.20 41.97 -7.70
C MET A 1 -52.93 41.05 -6.49
N ARG A 2 -53.80 40.81 -5.52
CA ARG A 2 -53.57 39.97 -4.30
C ARG A 2 -53.35 38.46 -4.55
N ARG A 3 -53.97 37.88 -5.59
CA ARG A 3 -53.89 36.41 -5.84
C ARG A 3 -52.52 35.93 -6.36
N ASN A 4 -51.75 36.79 -7.05
CA ASN A 4 -50.42 36.40 -7.57
C ASN A 4 -49.34 36.52 -6.47
N LEU A 5 -49.50 37.47 -5.56
CA LEU A 5 -48.57 37.61 -4.43
C LEU A 5 -48.57 36.37 -3.51
N PHE A 6 -49.78 35.81 -3.27
CA PHE A 6 -49.94 34.61 -2.44
C PHE A 6 -49.29 33.36 -3.05
N LYS A 7 -49.33 33.23 -4.39
CA LYS A 7 -48.65 32.13 -5.11
C LYS A 7 -47.16 32.23 -5.03
N HIS A 8 -46.58 33.43 -5.12
CA HIS A 8 -45.12 33.61 -5.01
C HIS A 8 -44.61 33.38 -3.59
N ILE A 9 -45.36 33.77 -2.56
CA ILE A 9 -45.03 33.50 -1.14
C ILE A 9 -45.07 31.99 -0.87
N LEU A 10 -46.06 31.28 -1.40
CA LEU A 10 -46.18 29.83 -1.24
C LEU A 10 -45.00 29.06 -1.89
N TRP A 11 -44.57 29.51 -3.09
CA TRP A 11 -43.38 28.93 -3.77
C TRP A 11 -42.05 29.18 -3.02
N ILE A 12 -41.92 30.35 -2.41
CA ILE A 12 -40.71 30.69 -1.61
C ILE A 12 -40.68 29.84 -0.34
N LEU A 13 -41.77 29.60 0.31
CA LEU A 13 -41.84 28.74 1.49
C LEU A 13 -41.53 27.27 1.16
N ILE A 14 -42.02 26.74 0.03
CA ILE A 14 -41.72 25.38 -0.39
C ILE A 14 -40.22 25.21 -0.75
N LEU A 15 -39.60 26.21 -1.35
CA LEU A 15 -38.18 26.21 -1.65
C LEU A 15 -37.31 26.31 -0.37
N ALA A 16 -37.75 27.02 0.64
CA ALA A 16 -37.01 27.14 1.91
C ALA A 16 -37.01 25.85 2.73
N GLU A 17 -38.05 25.03 2.62
CA GLU A 17 -38.15 23.71 3.30
C GLU A 17 -37.26 22.64 2.64
N CYS A 18 -36.95 22.76 1.31
CA CYS A 18 -36.12 21.81 0.59
C CYS A 18 -34.61 22.03 0.79
N PHE A 19 -34.20 23.24 1.24
CA PHE A 19 -32.78 23.56 1.38
C PHE A 19 -32.06 22.83 2.52
N PRO A 20 -32.66 22.58 3.70
CA PRO A 20 -32.00 21.83 4.75
C PRO A 20 -31.88 20.33 4.47
N LEU A 21 -32.78 19.73 3.64
CA LEU A 21 -32.65 18.31 3.28
C LEU A 21 -31.47 18.02 2.35
N LEU A 22 -31.09 18.97 1.50
CA LEU A 22 -29.91 18.83 0.62
C LEU A 22 -28.59 19.00 1.37
N ALA A 23 -28.57 19.74 2.47
CA ALA A 23 -27.40 19.95 3.29
C ALA A 23 -27.08 18.74 4.20
N ILE A 24 -28.05 17.91 4.52
CA ILE A 24 -27.87 16.70 5.36
C ILE A 24 -27.34 15.52 4.53
N ALA A 25 -27.51 15.54 3.21
CA ALA A 25 -27.00 14.48 2.33
C ALA A 25 -25.47 14.52 2.08
N GLY A 26 -24.76 15.54 2.59
CA GLY A 26 -23.36 15.81 2.26
C GLY A 26 -22.30 15.42 3.29
N SER A 27 -22.65 15.01 4.49
CA SER A 27 -21.68 14.59 5.49
C SER A 27 -21.86 13.13 5.92
N GLN A 28 -21.73 12.19 4.98
CA GLN A 28 -21.28 10.88 5.39
C GLN A 28 -19.84 11.06 5.89
N GLN A 29 -19.72 11.24 7.19
CA GLN A 29 -18.46 11.10 7.89
C GLN A 29 -17.92 9.73 7.49
N LYS A 30 -16.89 9.72 6.64
CA LYS A 30 -16.28 8.48 6.14
C LYS A 30 -15.80 7.76 7.39
N GLU A 31 -16.52 6.71 7.79
CA GLU A 31 -16.19 5.95 8.98
C GLU A 31 -14.72 5.55 8.88
N GLN A 32 -13.91 5.92 9.88
CA GLN A 32 -12.48 5.68 9.87
C GLN A 32 -12.25 4.18 9.97
N ARG A 33 -12.04 3.52 8.84
CA ARG A 33 -11.68 2.11 8.76
C ARG A 33 -10.17 1.92 8.74
N TYR A 34 -9.72 0.78 9.16
CA TYR A 34 -8.33 0.38 8.97
C TYR A 34 -8.01 0.27 7.48
N LYS A 35 -6.82 0.73 7.10
CA LYS A 35 -6.32 0.56 5.74
C LYS A 35 -5.92 -0.90 5.52
N ILE A 36 -6.30 -1.44 4.38
CA ILE A 36 -6.01 -2.82 3.98
C ILE A 36 -5.01 -2.80 2.83
N ALA A 37 -3.87 -3.43 3.03
CA ALA A 37 -2.89 -3.62 1.97
C ALA A 37 -2.77 -5.11 1.63
N VAL A 38 -2.46 -5.37 0.37
CA VAL A 38 -2.32 -6.73 -0.16
C VAL A 38 -0.89 -6.96 -0.62
N CYS A 39 -0.33 -8.09 -0.23
CA CYS A 39 1.03 -8.46 -0.58
C CYS A 39 1.10 -9.03 -2.01
N ASP A 40 1.92 -8.42 -2.88
CA ASP A 40 1.98 -8.74 -4.31
C ASP A 40 2.42 -10.18 -4.60
N TRP A 41 3.32 -10.73 -3.78
CA TRP A 41 3.82 -12.09 -3.97
C TRP A 41 2.80 -13.14 -3.51
N MET A 42 1.94 -12.84 -2.52
CA MET A 42 0.90 -13.76 -2.07
C MET A 42 -0.23 -13.92 -3.09
N ILE A 43 -0.48 -12.88 -3.89
CA ILE A 43 -1.45 -12.92 -5.01
C ILE A 43 -0.80 -13.30 -6.36
N LEU A 44 0.37 -13.92 -6.33
CA LEU A 44 1.12 -14.38 -7.51
C LEU A 44 1.50 -13.26 -8.51
N LYS A 45 1.60 -12.03 -8.02
CA LYS A 45 1.93 -10.83 -8.80
C LYS A 45 3.25 -10.19 -8.35
N ARG A 46 4.18 -10.97 -7.77
CA ARG A 46 5.48 -10.49 -7.30
C ARG A 46 6.13 -9.55 -8.31
N GLN A 47 6.36 -8.30 -7.91
CA GLN A 47 6.93 -7.23 -8.73
C GLN A 47 6.30 -7.11 -10.13
N LYS A 48 4.99 -7.26 -10.24
CA LYS A 48 4.20 -7.04 -11.46
C LYS A 48 3.21 -5.91 -11.23
N ILE A 49 3.12 -4.97 -12.17
CA ILE A 49 2.18 -3.85 -12.09
C ILE A 49 0.71 -4.27 -11.98
N GLY A 50 0.36 -5.46 -12.49
CA GLY A 50 -0.99 -6.01 -12.35
C GLY A 50 -1.40 -6.33 -10.91
N SER A 51 -0.48 -6.25 -9.92
CA SER A 51 -0.85 -6.31 -8.50
C SER A 51 -1.69 -5.11 -8.09
N PHE A 52 -1.34 -3.91 -8.56
CA PHE A 52 -2.08 -2.68 -8.25
C PHE A 52 -3.51 -2.72 -8.79
N GLN A 53 -3.68 -3.18 -10.04
CA GLN A 53 -5.01 -3.34 -10.61
C GLN A 53 -5.87 -4.29 -9.77
N LEU A 54 -5.34 -5.48 -9.46
CA LEU A 54 -6.08 -6.47 -8.69
C LEU A 54 -6.43 -5.98 -7.28
N VAL A 55 -5.51 -5.29 -6.61
CA VAL A 55 -5.77 -4.72 -5.29
C VAL A 55 -6.84 -3.62 -5.35
N HIS A 56 -6.83 -2.79 -6.38
CA HIS A 56 -7.87 -1.80 -6.63
C HIS A 56 -9.25 -2.47 -6.84
N GLU A 57 -9.32 -3.53 -7.66
CA GLU A 57 -10.54 -4.31 -7.88
C GLU A 57 -11.08 -4.96 -6.59
N LEU A 58 -10.18 -5.30 -5.66
CA LEU A 58 -10.51 -5.83 -4.32
C LEU A 58 -10.84 -4.74 -3.29
N ASN A 59 -10.90 -3.47 -3.67
CA ASN A 59 -11.09 -2.31 -2.78
C ASN A 59 -10.04 -2.20 -1.68
N GLY A 60 -8.80 -2.65 -1.93
CA GLY A 60 -7.67 -2.44 -1.04
C GLY A 60 -7.18 -0.99 -1.07
N ASP A 61 -6.43 -0.59 -0.06
CA ASP A 61 -5.88 0.77 0.10
C ASP A 61 -4.40 0.84 -0.31
N GLY A 62 -3.72 -0.29 -0.38
CA GLY A 62 -2.29 -0.32 -0.69
C GLY A 62 -1.76 -1.67 -1.12
N VAL A 63 -0.53 -1.66 -1.61
CA VAL A 63 0.21 -2.85 -2.01
C VAL A 63 1.47 -2.96 -1.18
N GLU A 64 1.72 -4.13 -0.61
CA GLU A 64 3.05 -4.50 -0.15
C GLU A 64 3.84 -5.04 -1.34
N LEU A 65 4.96 -4.41 -1.67
CA LEU A 65 5.82 -4.82 -2.78
C LEU A 65 6.96 -5.71 -2.28
N ASP A 66 7.08 -6.88 -2.87
CA ASP A 66 8.18 -7.78 -2.59
C ASP A 66 9.49 -7.34 -3.28
N MET A 67 10.62 -7.65 -2.66
CA MET A 67 11.96 -7.37 -3.21
C MET A 67 12.33 -8.28 -4.39
N GLY A 68 11.48 -9.21 -4.76
CA GLY A 68 11.77 -10.22 -5.77
C GLY A 68 12.37 -11.51 -5.19
N GLY A 69 12.64 -12.47 -6.04
CA GLY A 69 13.22 -13.76 -5.63
C GLY A 69 14.66 -13.61 -5.16
N LEU A 70 15.03 -14.24 -4.04
CA LEU A 70 16.40 -14.32 -3.58
C LEU A 70 17.05 -15.65 -4.00
N GLY A 71 16.55 -16.79 -3.50
CA GLY A 71 17.12 -18.12 -3.81
C GLY A 71 18.61 -18.18 -3.50
N LYS A 72 19.40 -18.70 -4.44
CA LYS A 72 20.87 -18.77 -4.36
C LYS A 72 21.58 -17.51 -4.84
N ARG A 73 20.84 -16.46 -5.24
CA ARG A 73 21.43 -15.20 -5.72
C ARG A 73 22.09 -14.45 -4.57
N GLU A 74 23.10 -13.66 -4.87
CA GLU A 74 23.70 -12.74 -3.90
C GLU A 74 22.71 -11.64 -3.51
N MET A 75 21.93 -11.13 -4.47
CA MET A 75 20.98 -10.06 -4.28
C MET A 75 19.57 -10.49 -4.72
N PHE A 76 18.55 -9.80 -4.21
CA PHE A 76 17.17 -9.97 -4.69
C PHE A 76 17.08 -9.66 -6.20
N ASP A 77 16.14 -10.32 -6.88
CA ASP A 77 15.76 -9.98 -8.26
C ASP A 77 14.84 -8.75 -8.24
N ASN A 78 15.37 -7.64 -7.72
CA ASN A 78 14.63 -6.43 -7.43
C ASN A 78 14.57 -5.51 -8.65
N LYS A 79 13.38 -5.41 -9.27
CA LYS A 79 13.15 -4.50 -10.40
C LYS A 79 13.27 -3.03 -10.01
N LEU A 80 13.00 -2.69 -8.74
CA LEU A 80 13.07 -1.31 -8.25
C LEU A 80 14.49 -0.72 -8.21
N ARG A 81 15.54 -1.49 -8.53
CA ARG A 81 16.87 -0.95 -8.80
C ARG A 81 16.95 -0.16 -10.12
N LYS A 82 16.01 -0.40 -11.04
CA LYS A 82 16.02 0.22 -12.37
C LYS A 82 15.07 1.43 -12.41
N PRO A 83 15.55 2.64 -12.77
CA PRO A 83 14.75 3.87 -12.73
C PRO A 83 13.43 3.78 -13.48
N HIS A 84 13.39 3.12 -14.65
CA HIS A 84 12.16 2.99 -15.41
C HIS A 84 11.09 2.17 -14.68
N PHE A 85 11.48 1.12 -13.92
CA PHE A 85 10.53 0.38 -13.10
C PHE A 85 10.08 1.20 -11.88
N GLN A 86 10.98 1.96 -11.28
CA GLN A 86 10.63 2.86 -10.18
C GLN A 86 9.53 3.84 -10.61
N GLN A 87 9.69 4.45 -11.78
CA GLN A 87 8.70 5.36 -12.35
C GLN A 87 7.39 4.62 -12.63
N LEU A 88 7.46 3.48 -13.35
CA LEU A 88 6.30 2.69 -13.73
C LEU A 88 5.46 2.27 -12.51
N PHE A 89 6.10 1.81 -11.44
CA PHE A 89 5.40 1.39 -10.22
C PHE A 89 4.75 2.57 -9.51
N ARG A 90 5.43 3.73 -9.41
CA ARG A 90 4.85 4.95 -8.82
C ARG A 90 3.64 5.46 -9.61
N GLU A 91 3.77 5.55 -10.93
CA GLU A 91 2.67 5.98 -11.81
C GLU A 91 1.48 5.03 -11.74
N THR A 92 1.75 3.71 -11.66
CA THR A 92 0.69 2.71 -11.51
C THR A 92 -0.01 2.82 -10.16
N ALA A 93 0.74 3.00 -9.07
CA ALA A 93 0.18 3.25 -7.74
C ALA A 93 -0.71 4.49 -7.74
N GLN A 94 -0.25 5.58 -8.33
CA GLN A 94 -1.00 6.82 -8.45
C GLN A 94 -2.27 6.64 -9.30
N LYS A 95 -2.16 5.95 -10.44
CA LYS A 95 -3.31 5.67 -11.32
C LYS A 95 -4.45 4.96 -10.59
N TYR A 96 -4.12 4.00 -9.74
CA TYR A 96 -5.10 3.22 -8.97
C TYR A 96 -5.40 3.79 -7.59
N GLN A 97 -4.80 4.96 -7.24
CA GLN A 97 -4.96 5.61 -5.93
C GLN A 97 -4.57 4.71 -4.75
N LEU A 98 -3.54 3.89 -4.92
CA LEU A 98 -3.02 2.97 -3.93
C LEU A 98 -1.70 3.46 -3.34
N GLU A 99 -1.50 3.18 -2.05
CA GLU A 99 -0.21 3.40 -1.39
C GLU A 99 0.69 2.16 -1.54
N VAL A 100 2.01 2.34 -1.59
CA VAL A 100 2.95 1.26 -1.29
C VAL A 100 3.12 1.23 0.22
N SER A 101 2.43 0.30 0.86
CA SER A 101 2.33 0.23 2.33
C SER A 101 3.64 -0.21 2.99
N SER A 102 4.32 -1.16 2.35
CA SER A 102 5.55 -1.76 2.85
C SER A 102 6.36 -2.40 1.73
N ILE A 103 7.62 -2.71 2.03
CA ILE A 103 8.49 -3.51 1.17
C ILE A 103 8.74 -4.85 1.87
N ALA A 104 8.57 -5.98 1.16
CA ALA A 104 8.76 -7.31 1.71
C ALA A 104 10.05 -7.97 1.22
N MET A 105 10.84 -8.50 2.15
CA MET A 105 12.02 -9.33 1.87
C MET A 105 11.65 -10.82 1.96
N SER A 106 10.59 -11.24 1.25
CA SER A 106 9.98 -12.57 1.38
C SER A 106 10.93 -13.72 1.03
N GLY A 107 11.99 -13.45 0.30
CA GLY A 107 13.03 -14.46 -0.01
C GLY A 107 13.66 -15.10 1.21
N PHE A 108 13.55 -14.47 2.39
CA PHE A 108 14.03 -15.02 3.66
C PHE A 108 13.07 -16.03 4.32
N TYR A 109 11.90 -16.28 3.77
CA TYR A 109 11.09 -17.42 4.21
C TYR A 109 11.76 -18.76 3.93
N GLY A 110 12.48 -18.88 2.82
CA GLY A 110 13.15 -20.10 2.41
C GLY A 110 14.60 -20.24 2.88
N GLN A 111 15.12 -19.24 3.60
CA GLN A 111 16.51 -19.24 4.08
C GLN A 111 16.68 -18.30 5.28
N SER A 112 17.68 -18.55 6.11
CA SER A 112 17.96 -17.71 7.26
C SER A 112 18.59 -16.39 6.85
N PHE A 113 18.04 -15.28 7.35
CA PHE A 113 18.65 -13.95 7.23
C PHE A 113 20.04 -13.91 7.92
N LEU A 114 20.18 -14.55 9.09
CA LEU A 114 21.39 -14.52 9.89
C LEU A 114 22.55 -15.34 9.31
N GLU A 115 22.23 -16.28 8.41
CA GLU A 115 23.23 -17.11 7.73
C GLU A 115 23.74 -16.47 6.44
N ARG A 116 23.22 -15.32 6.05
CA ARG A 116 23.66 -14.60 4.84
C ARG A 116 24.80 -13.65 5.15
N ALA A 117 25.99 -13.95 4.65
CA ALA A 117 27.17 -13.11 4.87
C ALA A 117 26.96 -11.66 4.38
N ASN A 118 26.20 -11.48 3.29
CA ASN A 118 25.91 -10.18 2.68
C ASN A 118 24.57 -9.57 3.11
N TYR A 119 24.06 -9.92 4.29
CA TYR A 119 22.76 -9.41 4.76
C TYR A 119 22.66 -7.88 4.80
N LYS A 120 23.78 -7.20 5.05
CA LYS A 120 23.84 -5.72 5.06
C LYS A 120 23.50 -5.13 3.70
N ASP A 121 24.03 -5.72 2.62
CA ASP A 121 23.77 -5.26 1.25
C ASP A 121 22.32 -5.50 0.86
N LEU A 122 21.75 -6.64 1.31
CA LEU A 122 20.34 -6.95 1.09
C LEU A 122 19.41 -5.99 1.83
N VAL A 123 19.75 -5.60 3.07
CA VAL A 123 19.04 -4.57 3.82
C VAL A 123 19.18 -3.21 3.15
N GLN A 124 20.36 -2.84 2.69
CA GLN A 124 20.60 -1.58 2.00
C GLN A 124 19.77 -1.49 0.71
N ASP A 125 19.68 -2.57 -0.06
CA ASP A 125 18.82 -2.63 -1.24
C ASP A 125 17.34 -2.41 -0.89
N CYS A 126 16.87 -3.01 0.23
CA CYS A 126 15.52 -2.79 0.74
C CYS A 126 15.29 -1.33 1.13
N LEU A 127 16.22 -0.71 1.86
CA LEU A 127 16.11 0.70 2.25
C LEU A 127 16.07 1.63 1.02
N CYS A 128 16.82 1.32 -0.02
CA CYS A 128 16.75 2.05 -1.29
C CYS A 128 15.35 1.91 -1.93
N ALA A 129 14.80 0.70 -1.98
CA ALA A 129 13.45 0.47 -2.50
C ALA A 129 12.39 1.20 -1.67
N MET A 130 12.48 1.17 -0.33
CA MET A 130 11.60 1.91 0.57
C MET A 130 11.63 3.41 0.28
N LYS A 131 12.82 3.99 0.16
CA LYS A 131 12.99 5.42 -0.14
C LYS A 131 12.33 5.79 -1.46
N VAL A 132 12.56 5.01 -2.50
CA VAL A 132 12.02 5.24 -3.84
C VAL A 132 10.51 5.15 -3.88
N MET A 133 9.95 4.17 -3.20
CA MET A 133 8.50 3.93 -3.15
C MET A 133 7.79 4.69 -2.02
N LYS A 134 8.54 5.45 -1.21
CA LYS A 134 8.04 6.19 -0.03
C LYS A 134 7.40 5.27 1.03
N ALA A 135 7.76 3.99 1.04
CA ALA A 135 7.32 3.04 2.06
C ALA A 135 8.05 3.31 3.39
N LYS A 136 7.33 3.25 4.49
CA LYS A 136 7.87 3.52 5.84
C LYS A 136 8.20 2.25 6.61
N VAL A 137 7.70 1.11 6.14
CA VAL A 137 7.81 -0.19 6.82
C VAL A 137 8.42 -1.20 5.87
N ALA A 138 9.25 -2.09 6.40
CA ALA A 138 9.70 -3.29 5.70
C ALA A 138 9.30 -4.53 6.48
N PHE A 139 8.88 -5.56 5.76
CA PHE A 139 8.64 -6.88 6.30
C PHE A 139 9.87 -7.75 6.07
N LEU A 140 10.48 -8.22 7.16
CA LEU A 140 11.68 -9.06 7.13
C LEU A 140 11.43 -10.35 7.91
N PRO A 141 11.14 -11.48 7.26
CA PRO A 141 11.18 -12.78 7.92
C PRO A 141 12.63 -13.16 8.22
N LEU A 142 12.89 -13.54 9.47
CA LEU A 142 14.26 -13.92 9.89
C LEU A 142 14.62 -15.36 9.52
N GLY A 143 13.64 -16.13 9.08
CA GLY A 143 13.76 -17.56 8.85
C GLY A 143 13.60 -18.36 10.15
N GLY A 144 13.97 -19.64 10.13
CA GLY A 144 13.88 -20.50 11.32
C GLY A 144 14.92 -20.12 12.36
N ILE A 145 14.50 -20.02 13.62
CA ILE A 145 15.42 -19.80 14.76
C ILE A 145 16.01 -21.15 15.17
N LYS A 146 17.33 -21.24 15.22
CA LYS A 146 18.06 -22.43 15.67
C LYS A 146 18.51 -22.28 17.13
N ALA A 147 18.65 -23.39 17.83
CA ALA A 147 19.18 -23.38 19.18
C ALA A 147 20.59 -22.71 19.22
N GLY A 148 20.82 -21.87 20.20
CA GLY A 148 22.08 -21.12 20.35
C GLY A 148 22.09 -19.74 19.68
N TRP A 149 21.05 -19.38 18.93
CA TRP A 149 20.97 -18.06 18.27
C TRP A 149 20.70 -16.91 19.24
N GLU A 150 20.21 -17.21 20.43
CA GLU A 150 20.11 -16.25 21.55
C GLU A 150 21.45 -15.60 21.91
N LYS A 151 22.57 -16.22 21.52
CA LYS A 151 23.94 -15.73 21.73
C LYS A 151 24.44 -14.83 20.58
N ILE A 152 23.67 -14.70 19.50
CA ILE A 152 24.08 -13.88 18.35
C ILE A 152 23.78 -12.41 18.64
N PRO A 153 24.83 -11.53 18.69
CA PRO A 153 24.62 -10.12 19.03
C PRO A 153 23.67 -9.37 18.11
N ALA A 154 23.54 -9.80 16.85
CA ALA A 154 22.64 -9.19 15.86
C ALA A 154 21.15 -9.43 16.13
N LEU A 155 20.81 -10.31 17.10
CA LEU A 155 19.45 -10.58 17.56
C LEU A 155 19.07 -9.82 18.84
N ARG A 156 20.01 -9.09 19.41
CA ARG A 156 19.83 -8.23 20.60
C ARG A 156 19.68 -6.79 20.21
#